data_81eac665ad60f7da20bb86301fbc4161
#
_entry.id   81eac665ad60f7da20bb86301fbc4161
#
_cell.length_a   1.000
_cell.length_b   1.000
_cell.length_c   1.000
_cell.angle_alpha   90.00
_cell.angle_beta   90.00
_cell.angle_gamma   90.00
#
_symmetry.space_group_name_H-M   'P 1'
#
loop_
_entity.id
_entity.type
_entity.pdbx_description
1 polymer ?
#
loop_
_entity_poly.entity_id
_entity_poly.type
_entity_poly.pdbx_seq_one_letter_code
_entity_poly.pdbx_strand_id
1 'polypeptide(L)'
;MRHHAELVRLALLLVGDQPTAEDVVQDVFARLHARRAEWPVGAGSLPYIRAAVLNGCRSQLRRRAVAWRYAGTFGQLPGQATQDSAEQEMIRSQERTQVLAALAALPFRRREVLVLRYYVGLSEAEIARVLGIAPGTVKSTAARGLAALARRLGEET
;
A
#
# COMPACT_ATOMS: atom_id res chain seq x y z
N MET A 1 -9.05 -16.37 9.13
CA MET A 1 -8.20 -15.20 9.43
C MET A 1 -6.75 -15.29 8.94
N ARG A 2 -6.43 -16.22 8.06
CA ARG A 2 -5.05 -16.40 7.54
C ARG A 2 -4.49 -15.21 6.77
N HIS A 3 -5.34 -14.40 6.17
CA HIS A 3 -4.92 -13.31 5.27
C HIS A 3 -4.92 -11.91 5.89
N HIS A 4 -5.32 -11.77 7.16
CA HIS A 4 -5.39 -10.46 7.80
C HIS A 4 -4.03 -9.76 7.86
N ALA A 5 -3.01 -10.45 8.33
CA ALA A 5 -1.65 -9.90 8.44
C ALA A 5 -1.06 -9.54 7.05
N GLU A 6 -1.31 -10.38 6.04
CA GLU A 6 -0.90 -10.11 4.66
C GLU A 6 -1.57 -8.84 4.11
N LEU A 7 -2.87 -8.68 4.36
CA LEU A 7 -3.62 -7.51 3.91
C LEU A 7 -3.22 -6.22 4.65
N VAL A 8 -2.92 -6.31 5.93
CA VAL A 8 -2.38 -5.18 6.69
C VAL A 8 -1.00 -4.77 6.17
N ARG A 9 -0.12 -5.72 5.86
CA ARG A 9 1.19 -5.42 5.24
C ARG A 9 1.04 -4.80 3.87
N LEU A 10 0.12 -5.30 3.05
CA LEU A 10 -0.21 -4.72 1.76
C LEU A 10 -0.66 -3.25 1.92
N ALA A 11 -1.59 -3.00 2.82
CA ALA A 11 -2.07 -1.65 3.11
C ALA A 11 -0.94 -0.76 3.64
N LEU A 12 -0.09 -1.26 4.53
CA LEU A 12 1.05 -0.54 5.08
C LEU A 12 2.02 -0.06 4.00
N LEU A 13 2.35 -0.93 3.04
CA LEU A 13 3.21 -0.58 1.91
C LEU A 13 2.60 0.52 1.03
N LEU A 14 1.28 0.63 1.00
CA LEU A 14 0.56 1.61 0.19
C LEU A 14 0.32 2.94 0.92
N VAL A 15 -0.07 2.90 2.20
CA VAL A 15 -0.42 4.12 2.96
C VAL A 15 0.72 4.67 3.80
N GLY A 16 1.70 3.84 4.15
CA GLY A 16 2.94 4.24 4.81
C GLY A 16 2.92 4.23 6.33
N ASP A 17 1.78 4.00 6.98
CA ASP A 17 1.69 3.92 8.45
C ASP A 17 0.75 2.82 8.92
N GLN A 18 1.13 2.20 10.03
CA GLN A 18 0.43 1.03 10.59
C GLN A 18 -1.00 1.33 11.03
N PRO A 19 -1.31 2.41 11.78
CA PRO A 19 -2.68 2.68 12.21
C PRO A 19 -3.65 2.83 11.03
N THR A 20 -3.26 3.55 10.00
CA THR A 20 -4.08 3.73 8.80
C THR A 20 -4.25 2.42 8.02
N ALA A 21 -3.20 1.61 7.93
CA ALA A 21 -3.27 0.31 7.27
C ALA A 21 -4.28 -0.62 7.97
N GLU A 22 -4.25 -0.68 9.29
CA GLU A 22 -5.19 -1.45 10.09
C GLU A 22 -6.62 -0.94 9.94
N ASP A 23 -6.83 0.37 9.97
CA ASP A 23 -8.15 0.99 9.77
C ASP A 23 -8.75 0.65 8.41
N VAL A 24 -7.95 0.72 7.35
CA VAL A 24 -8.40 0.36 5.99
C VAL A 24 -8.83 -1.10 5.93
N VAL A 25 -8.04 -2.00 6.49
CA VAL A 25 -8.36 -3.44 6.46
C VAL A 25 -9.60 -3.74 7.31
N GLN A 26 -9.71 -3.15 8.49
CA GLN A 26 -10.90 -3.29 9.35
C GLN A 26 -12.15 -2.77 8.65
N ASP A 27 -12.11 -1.61 8.00
CA ASP A 27 -13.22 -1.04 7.25
C ASP A 27 -13.67 -1.95 6.11
N VAL A 28 -12.73 -2.56 5.39
CA VAL A 28 -13.03 -3.52 4.32
C VAL A 28 -13.76 -4.72 4.89
N PHE A 29 -13.25 -5.34 5.96
CA PHE A 29 -13.90 -6.48 6.58
C PHE A 29 -15.27 -6.13 7.16
N ALA A 30 -15.42 -4.97 7.78
CA ALA A 30 -16.71 -4.51 8.30
C ALA A 30 -17.75 -4.36 7.18
N ARG A 31 -17.39 -3.74 6.06
CA ARG A 31 -18.27 -3.60 4.90
C ARG A 31 -18.62 -4.94 4.26
N LEU A 32 -17.65 -5.83 4.14
CA LEU A 32 -17.88 -7.18 3.63
C LEU A 32 -18.82 -7.96 4.55
N HIS A 33 -18.64 -7.84 5.85
CA HIS A 33 -19.51 -8.50 6.83
C HIS A 33 -20.96 -7.95 6.78
N ALA A 34 -21.10 -6.63 6.74
CA ALA A 34 -22.41 -5.97 6.68
C ALA A 34 -23.22 -6.33 5.42
N ARG A 35 -22.53 -6.59 4.30
CA ARG A 35 -23.16 -6.94 3.02
C ARG A 35 -23.15 -8.43 2.71
N ARG A 36 -22.94 -9.28 3.68
CA ARG A 36 -22.77 -10.73 3.47
C ARG A 36 -23.94 -11.40 2.71
N ALA A 37 -25.15 -10.89 2.88
CA ALA A 37 -26.34 -11.40 2.19
C ALA A 37 -26.39 -11.01 0.69
N GLU A 38 -25.66 -9.97 0.28
CA GLU A 38 -25.65 -9.44 -1.08
C GLU A 38 -24.36 -9.78 -1.83
N TRP A 39 -23.54 -10.67 -1.29
CA TRP A 39 -22.22 -10.94 -1.89
C TRP A 39 -22.35 -11.59 -3.28
N PRO A 40 -21.71 -11.02 -4.29
CA PRO A 40 -21.53 -11.72 -5.54
C PRO A 40 -20.68 -12.99 -5.33
N VAL A 41 -20.87 -13.96 -6.20
CA VAL A 41 -20.07 -15.19 -6.18
C VAL A 41 -18.58 -14.82 -6.20
N GLY A 42 -17.84 -15.30 -5.21
CA GLY A 42 -16.40 -15.00 -5.08
C GLY A 42 -16.03 -13.78 -4.25
N ALA A 43 -17.00 -13.03 -3.68
CA ALA A 43 -16.72 -11.85 -2.83
C ALA A 43 -15.88 -12.14 -1.58
N GLY A 44 -15.86 -13.40 -1.12
CA GLY A 44 -14.97 -13.83 -0.03
C GLY A 44 -13.59 -14.29 -0.50
N SER A 45 -13.31 -14.26 -1.79
CA SER A 45 -12.02 -14.67 -2.33
C SER A 45 -10.92 -13.63 -2.01
N LEU A 46 -9.70 -14.10 -1.81
CA LEU A 46 -8.56 -13.24 -1.53
C LEU A 46 -8.33 -12.16 -2.60
N PRO A 47 -8.44 -12.44 -3.91
CA PRO A 47 -8.33 -11.39 -4.95
C PRO A 47 -9.37 -10.28 -4.80
N TYR A 48 -10.60 -10.62 -4.45
CA TYR A 48 -11.66 -9.64 -4.23
C TYR A 48 -11.38 -8.76 -3.00
N ILE A 49 -11.03 -9.38 -1.88
CA ILE A 49 -10.68 -8.67 -0.65
C ILE A 49 -9.46 -7.77 -0.88
N ARG A 50 -8.47 -8.27 -1.59
CA ARG A 50 -7.28 -7.50 -1.96
C ARG A 50 -7.62 -6.26 -2.80
N ALA A 51 -8.49 -6.40 -3.80
CA ALA A 51 -8.99 -5.28 -4.59
C ALA A 51 -9.73 -4.24 -3.73
N ALA A 52 -10.53 -4.70 -2.77
CA ALA A 52 -11.22 -3.83 -1.82
C ALA A 52 -10.23 -3.05 -0.92
N VAL A 53 -9.17 -3.70 -0.45
CA VAL A 53 -8.10 -3.05 0.33
C VAL A 53 -7.36 -2.01 -0.53
N LEU A 54 -7.02 -2.32 -1.77
CA LEU A 54 -6.41 -1.35 -2.70
C LEU A 54 -7.29 -0.11 -2.88
N ASN A 55 -8.58 -0.30 -3.09
CA ASN A 55 -9.54 0.81 -3.22
C ASN A 55 -9.66 1.61 -1.91
N GLY A 56 -9.64 0.94 -0.77
CA GLY A 56 -9.63 1.58 0.55
C GLY A 56 -8.39 2.45 0.77
N CYS A 57 -7.22 1.94 0.44
CA CYS A 57 -5.96 2.69 0.51
C CYS A 57 -5.97 3.92 -0.41
N ARG A 58 -6.45 3.74 -1.64
CA ARG A 58 -6.58 4.84 -2.61
C ARG A 58 -7.52 5.94 -2.11
N SER A 59 -8.66 5.56 -1.54
CA SER A 59 -9.63 6.49 -0.95
C SER A 59 -9.03 7.24 0.24
N GLN A 60 -8.29 6.55 1.10
CA GLN A 60 -7.66 7.17 2.26
C GLN A 60 -6.60 8.19 1.87
N LEU A 61 -5.76 7.88 0.90
CA LEU A 61 -4.75 8.81 0.40
C LEU A 61 -5.38 10.02 -0.30
N ARG A 62 -6.48 9.82 -1.00
CA ARG A 62 -7.24 10.92 -1.60
C ARG A 62 -7.81 11.86 -0.54
N ARG A 63 -8.37 11.32 0.54
CA ARG A 63 -8.87 12.12 1.67
C ARG A 63 -7.75 12.91 2.34
N ARG A 64 -6.57 12.31 2.54
CA ARG A 64 -5.40 13.01 3.07
C ARG A 64 -4.98 14.16 2.16
N ALA A 65 -4.90 13.95 0.85
CA ALA A 65 -4.54 14.97 -0.11
C ALA A 65 -5.52 16.15 -0.10
N VAL A 66 -6.82 15.89 0.03
CA VAL A 66 -7.83 16.93 0.18
C VAL A 66 -7.69 17.67 1.51
N ALA A 67 -7.53 16.97 2.62
CA ALA A 67 -7.33 17.57 3.94
C ALA A 67 -6.10 18.49 3.97
N TRP A 68 -5.03 18.12 3.31
CA TRP A 68 -3.80 18.93 3.21
C TRP A 68 -4.02 20.22 2.42
N ARG A 69 -4.82 20.19 1.37
CA ARG A 69 -5.18 21.40 0.59
C ARG A 69 -5.96 22.42 1.42
N TYR A 70 -6.81 21.96 2.35
CA TYR A 70 -7.65 22.81 3.18
C TYR A 70 -6.98 23.28 4.46
N ALA A 71 -6.03 22.50 5.03
CA ALA A 71 -5.44 22.79 6.32
C ALA A 71 -4.26 23.77 6.27
N GLY A 72 -3.65 24.03 5.10
CA GLY A 72 -2.50 24.95 4.95
C GLY A 72 -1.30 24.61 5.87
N THR A 73 -1.30 23.47 6.50
CA THR A 73 -0.32 23.04 7.49
C THR A 73 0.60 21.98 6.92
N PHE A 74 1.89 22.23 6.99
CA PHE A 74 2.92 21.23 6.79
C PHE A 74 2.83 20.19 7.92
N GLY A 75 1.95 19.19 7.73
CA GLY A 75 1.88 18.03 8.62
C GLY A 75 3.05 17.10 8.35
N GLN A 76 3.81 16.80 9.38
CA GLN A 76 4.83 15.76 9.34
C GLN A 76 4.19 14.43 8.90
N LEU A 77 4.87 13.72 8.00
CA LEU A 77 4.61 12.31 7.74
C LEU A 77 4.68 11.56 9.08
N PRO A 78 3.61 10.88 9.52
CA PRO A 78 3.71 10.04 10.69
C PRO A 78 4.48 8.77 10.32
N GLY A 79 5.78 8.84 10.46
CA GLY A 79 6.67 7.71 10.42
C GLY A 79 7.23 7.51 11.82
N GLN A 80 6.45 6.99 12.74
CA GLN A 80 6.98 6.52 14.02
C GLN A 80 6.80 5.01 14.11
N ALA A 81 7.94 4.33 13.90
CA ALA A 81 8.12 2.97 14.33
C ALA A 81 8.08 2.93 15.86
N THR A 82 7.23 2.09 16.40
CA THR A 82 7.28 1.68 17.80
C THR A 82 8.62 0.97 18.05
N GLN A 83 9.34 1.48 19.03
CA GLN A 83 10.56 0.86 19.55
C GLN A 83 10.24 -0.49 20.18
N ASP A 84 10.96 -1.53 19.76
CA ASP A 84 11.31 -2.64 20.65
C ASP A 84 12.65 -3.28 20.23
N SER A 85 13.55 -3.20 21.19
CA SER A 85 14.77 -3.90 21.55
C SER A 85 15.54 -4.76 20.54
N ALA A 86 16.85 -4.47 20.51
CA ALA A 86 18.02 -5.21 20.07
C ALA A 86 18.63 -4.70 18.76
N GLU A 87 19.94 -4.62 18.74
CA GLU A 87 20.76 -3.97 17.71
C GLU A 87 20.51 -4.53 16.29
N GLN A 88 20.17 -5.81 16.17
CA GLN A 88 19.79 -6.42 14.88
C GLN A 88 18.37 -6.07 14.45
N GLU A 89 17.47 -5.88 15.39
CA GLU A 89 16.10 -5.44 15.14
C GLU A 89 16.07 -3.96 14.78
N MET A 90 16.97 -3.19 15.33
CA MET A 90 17.16 -1.77 15.03
C MET A 90 17.68 -1.54 13.60
N ILE A 91 18.61 -2.35 13.11
CA ILE A 91 19.10 -2.27 11.73
C ILE A 91 17.98 -2.66 10.75
N ARG A 92 17.28 -3.77 11.01
CA ARG A 92 16.13 -4.20 10.20
C ARG A 92 14.97 -3.21 10.24
N SER A 93 14.74 -2.55 11.37
CA SER A 93 13.70 -1.53 11.50
C SER A 93 14.06 -0.25 10.75
N GLN A 94 15.36 0.13 10.72
CA GLN A 94 15.84 1.26 9.93
C GLN A 94 15.71 1.01 8.42
N GLU A 95 16.15 -0.15 7.93
CA GLU A 95 16.00 -0.53 6.52
C GLU A 95 14.53 -0.58 6.11
N ARG A 96 13.67 -1.15 6.96
CA ARG A 96 12.22 -1.18 6.73
C ARG A 96 11.63 0.23 6.68
N THR A 97 12.03 1.12 7.59
CA THR A 97 11.57 2.50 7.63
C THR A 97 12.01 3.26 6.38
N GLN A 98 13.24 3.06 5.93
CA GLN A 98 13.78 3.67 4.70
C GLN A 98 12.99 3.22 3.47
N VAL A 99 12.73 1.93 3.33
CA VAL A 99 11.95 1.39 2.21
C VAL A 99 10.52 1.92 2.22
N LEU A 100 9.86 1.96 3.37
CA LEU A 100 8.52 2.53 3.50
C LEU A 100 8.48 4.02 3.16
N ALA A 101 9.46 4.79 3.61
CA ALA A 101 9.59 6.21 3.29
C ALA A 101 9.84 6.43 1.79
N ALA A 102 10.71 5.63 1.20
CA ALA A 102 11.00 5.70 -0.23
C ALA A 102 9.78 5.34 -1.09
N LEU A 103 9.01 4.33 -0.70
CA LEU A 103 7.73 3.98 -1.34
C LEU A 103 6.69 5.09 -1.17
N ALA A 104 6.56 5.64 0.04
CA ALA A 104 5.61 6.72 0.33
C ALA A 104 5.87 7.99 -0.49
N ALA A 105 7.12 8.22 -0.87
CA ALA A 105 7.51 9.35 -1.70
C ALA A 105 7.23 9.14 -3.21
N LEU A 106 6.92 7.93 -3.65
CA LEU A 106 6.52 7.66 -5.03
C LEU A 106 5.08 8.13 -5.29
N PRO A 107 4.77 8.59 -6.52
CA PRO A 107 3.38 8.73 -6.94
C PRO A 107 2.61 7.44 -6.72
N PHE A 108 1.37 7.52 -6.24
CA PHE A 108 0.60 6.36 -5.79
C PHE A 108 0.53 5.25 -6.85
N ARG A 109 0.31 5.59 -8.11
CA ARG A 109 0.24 4.61 -9.20
C ARG A 109 1.53 3.78 -9.35
N ARG A 110 2.69 4.40 -9.19
CA ARG A 110 3.98 3.69 -9.23
C ARG A 110 4.15 2.78 -8.04
N ARG A 111 3.82 3.26 -6.85
CA ARG A 111 3.83 2.48 -5.61
C ARG A 111 2.91 1.27 -5.71
N GLU A 112 1.68 1.47 -6.17
CA GLU A 112 0.67 0.43 -6.36
C GLU A 112 1.15 -0.69 -7.29
N VAL A 113 1.70 -0.33 -8.44
CA VAL A 113 2.25 -1.30 -9.41
C VAL A 113 3.41 -2.09 -8.82
N LEU A 114 4.35 -1.43 -8.14
CA LEU A 114 5.49 -2.10 -7.51
C LEU A 114 5.06 -3.07 -6.41
N VAL A 115 4.14 -2.66 -5.55
CA VAL A 115 3.63 -3.49 -4.47
C VAL A 115 2.87 -4.70 -5.01
N LEU A 116 2.03 -4.54 -6.02
CA LEU A 116 1.32 -5.64 -6.65
C LEU A 116 2.26 -6.62 -7.34
N ARG A 117 3.30 -6.13 -7.98
CA ARG A 117 4.27 -6.98 -8.69
C ARG A 117 5.20 -7.73 -7.75
N TYR A 118 5.82 -7.02 -6.80
CA TYR A 118 6.93 -7.57 -6.01
C TYR A 118 6.51 -8.10 -4.65
N TYR A 119 5.49 -7.56 -4.03
CA TYR A 119 4.97 -8.05 -2.77
C TYR A 119 3.88 -9.10 -2.95
N VAL A 120 2.88 -8.79 -3.77
CA VAL A 120 1.77 -9.70 -4.05
C VAL A 120 2.16 -10.78 -5.05
N GLY A 121 3.07 -10.49 -5.97
CA GLY A 121 3.56 -11.42 -6.99
C GLY A 121 2.65 -11.57 -8.21
N LEU A 122 1.87 -10.54 -8.53
CA LEU A 122 1.01 -10.56 -9.70
C LEU A 122 1.81 -10.36 -11.00
N SER A 123 1.35 -11.00 -12.08
CA SER A 123 1.86 -10.77 -13.43
C SER A 123 1.42 -9.39 -13.96
N GLU A 124 2.08 -8.90 -15.00
CA GLU A 124 1.70 -7.65 -15.67
C GLU A 124 0.24 -7.69 -16.16
N ALA A 125 -0.20 -8.82 -16.70
CA ALA A 125 -1.58 -9.00 -17.15
C ALA A 125 -2.59 -8.97 -15.99
N GLU A 126 -2.25 -9.57 -14.86
CA GLU A 126 -3.09 -9.54 -13.67
C GLU A 126 -3.17 -8.13 -13.07
N ILE A 127 -2.05 -7.42 -12.98
CA ILE A 127 -2.00 -6.02 -12.53
C ILE A 127 -2.83 -5.12 -13.46
N ALA A 128 -2.70 -5.31 -14.77
CA ALA A 128 -3.46 -4.57 -15.77
C ALA A 128 -4.97 -4.73 -15.56
N ARG A 129 -5.43 -5.94 -15.28
CA ARG A 129 -6.84 -6.23 -14.96
C ARG A 129 -7.28 -5.60 -13.66
N VAL A 130 -6.50 -5.71 -12.59
CA VAL A 130 -6.80 -5.16 -11.27
C VAL A 130 -6.89 -3.64 -11.32
N LEU A 131 -5.98 -2.99 -12.02
CA LEU A 131 -5.88 -1.53 -12.09
C LEU A 131 -6.68 -0.90 -13.24
N GLY A 132 -7.21 -1.70 -14.18
CA GLY A 132 -7.92 -1.20 -15.35
C GLY A 132 -7.04 -0.41 -16.32
N ILE A 133 -5.78 -0.80 -16.50
CA ILE A 133 -4.79 -0.16 -17.39
C ILE A 133 -4.21 -1.17 -18.37
N ALA A 134 -3.57 -0.69 -19.43
CA ALA A 134 -2.94 -1.56 -20.42
C ALA A 134 -1.69 -2.26 -19.83
N PRO A 135 -1.38 -3.51 -20.24
CA PRO A 135 -0.17 -4.21 -19.79
C PRO A 135 1.13 -3.46 -20.07
N GLY A 136 1.22 -2.77 -21.20
CA GLY A 136 2.37 -1.91 -21.52
C GLY A 136 2.53 -0.74 -20.54
N THR A 137 1.42 -0.20 -20.05
CA THR A 137 1.43 0.85 -19.01
C THR A 137 1.92 0.28 -17.68
N VAL A 138 1.55 -0.94 -17.32
CA VAL A 138 2.08 -1.63 -16.13
C VAL A 138 3.59 -1.74 -16.22
N LYS A 139 4.12 -2.24 -17.34
CA LYS A 139 5.54 -2.41 -17.57
C LYS A 139 6.32 -1.10 -17.45
N SER A 140 5.87 -0.05 -18.13
CA SER A 140 6.53 1.26 -18.08
C SER A 140 6.43 1.93 -16.70
N THR A 141 5.31 1.78 -16.03
CA THR A 141 5.11 2.30 -14.67
C THR A 141 6.00 1.58 -13.67
N ALA A 142 6.13 0.26 -13.77
CA ALA A 142 7.03 -0.52 -12.93
C ALA A 142 8.49 -0.10 -13.13
N ALA A 143 8.94 0.04 -14.37
CA ALA A 143 10.30 0.47 -14.69
C ALA A 143 10.63 1.86 -14.10
N ARG A 144 9.74 2.82 -14.28
CA ARG A 144 9.89 4.18 -13.70
C ARG A 144 9.84 4.17 -12.19
N GLY A 145 8.97 3.33 -11.61
CA GLY A 145 8.87 3.16 -10.16
C GLY A 145 10.15 2.60 -9.55
N LEU A 146 10.70 1.53 -10.14
CA LEU A 146 11.97 0.93 -9.70
C LEU A 146 13.15 1.92 -9.81
N ALA A 147 13.24 2.65 -10.91
CA ALA A 147 14.29 3.64 -11.10
C ALA A 147 14.19 4.77 -10.05
N ALA A 148 13.00 5.23 -9.76
CA ALA A 148 12.79 6.26 -8.73
C ALA A 148 13.07 5.74 -7.32
N LEU A 149 12.67 4.50 -7.02
CA LEU A 149 12.94 3.85 -5.74
C LEU A 149 14.44 3.65 -5.51
N ALA A 150 15.16 3.17 -6.53
CA ALA A 150 16.59 2.95 -6.47
C ALA A 150 17.36 4.26 -6.20
N ARG A 151 16.98 5.36 -6.85
CA ARG A 151 17.59 6.68 -6.59
C ARG A 151 17.40 7.10 -5.15
N ARG A 152 16.19 7.00 -4.62
CA ARG A 152 15.90 7.39 -3.23
C ARG A 152 16.66 6.57 -2.21
N LEU A 153 16.74 5.27 -2.40
CA LEU A 153 17.51 4.38 -1.52
C LEU A 153 19.03 4.56 -1.67
N GLY A 154 19.50 4.99 -2.85
CA GLY A 154 20.91 5.29 -3.09
C GLY A 154 21.37 6.65 -2.58
N GLU A 155 20.47 7.63 -2.49
CA GLU A 155 20.77 8.97 -1.98
C GLU A 155 20.87 9.03 -0.45
N GLU A 156 20.34 8.02 0.25
CA GLU A 156 20.37 7.90 1.72
C GLU A 156 21.58 7.10 2.26
N THR A 157 22.45 6.62 1.38
CA THR A 157 23.68 5.91 1.75
C THR A 157 24.87 6.82 1.60
#